data_dc70f2407d76c5656fa24ab352496342
#
_entry.id   dc70f2407d76c5656fa24ab352496342
#
_cell.length_a   1.000
_cell.length_b   1.000
_cell.length_c   1.000
_cell.angle_alpha   90.00
_cell.angle_beta   90.00
_cell.angle_gamma   90.00
#
_symmetry.space_group_name_H-M   'P 1'
#
loop_
_entity.id
_entity.type
_entity.pdbx_description
1 polymer ?
#
loop_
_entity_poly.entity_id
_entity_poly.type
_entity_poly.pdbx_seq_one_letter_code
_entity_poly.pdbx_strand_id
1 'polypeptide(L)'
;SLPVFIAAGVVLVLILLFFIVIAKYVILWLQSFLAAANISFLHLVMMSLRKTNPRVIVRSKIMAVQAGLAHEQKITTNALEAHYLAGGNVPRVIEALIAANRSGIKLTFQEATAIDLAGKNVLAAAKSGMLLGQVVAAETVIQPAGSVLIDGKPMDAVSVDGSINAGQHVEIVEVRDDIVMVRPQE
;
A
#
# COMPACT_ATOMS: atom_id res chain seq x y z
N SER A 1 -20.56 -53.51 19.24
CA SER A 1 -21.05 -52.17 19.46
C SER A 1 -19.97 -51.13 19.80
N LEU A 2 -18.82 -51.49 20.42
CA LEU A 2 -17.71 -50.55 20.64
C LEU A 2 -17.22 -49.87 19.37
N PRO A 3 -17.01 -50.54 18.21
CA PRO A 3 -16.56 -49.90 16.97
C PRO A 3 -17.56 -48.90 16.42
N VAL A 4 -18.87 -49.11 16.65
CA VAL A 4 -19.92 -48.18 16.20
C VAL A 4 -19.87 -46.88 17.00
N PHE A 5 -19.62 -46.93 18.31
CA PHE A 5 -19.46 -45.70 19.11
C PHE A 5 -18.20 -44.93 18.76
N ILE A 6 -17.11 -45.62 18.45
CA ILE A 6 -15.87 -44.98 17.98
C ILE A 6 -16.11 -44.30 16.62
N ALA A 7 -16.76 -44.99 15.66
CA ALA A 7 -17.10 -44.43 14.37
C ALA A 7 -18.01 -43.21 14.48
N ALA A 8 -19.05 -43.28 15.33
CA ALA A 8 -19.96 -42.17 15.58
C ALA A 8 -19.21 -40.96 16.22
N GLY A 9 -18.28 -41.19 17.15
CA GLY A 9 -17.44 -40.17 17.73
C GLY A 9 -16.54 -39.47 16.70
N VAL A 10 -15.91 -40.24 15.82
CA VAL A 10 -15.08 -39.68 14.73
C VAL A 10 -15.91 -38.84 13.78
N VAL A 11 -17.09 -39.30 13.37
CA VAL A 11 -18.00 -38.54 12.50
C VAL A 11 -18.43 -37.24 13.16
N LEU A 12 -18.77 -37.27 14.45
CA LEU A 12 -19.14 -36.07 15.22
C LEU A 12 -18.00 -35.03 15.24
N VAL A 13 -16.77 -35.46 15.50
CA VAL A 13 -15.59 -34.60 15.48
C VAL A 13 -15.37 -34.00 14.11
N LEU A 14 -15.48 -34.78 13.03
CA LEU A 14 -15.34 -34.27 11.66
C LEU A 14 -16.41 -33.23 11.31
N ILE A 15 -17.66 -33.46 11.72
CA ILE A 15 -18.75 -32.48 11.56
C ILE A 15 -18.43 -31.19 12.33
N LEU A 16 -17.98 -31.31 13.57
CA LEU A 16 -17.62 -30.13 14.39
C LEU A 16 -16.48 -29.31 13.74
N LEU A 17 -15.43 -29.98 13.28
CA LEU A 17 -14.32 -29.34 12.57
C LEU A 17 -14.79 -28.65 11.26
N PHE A 18 -15.68 -29.30 10.52
CA PHE A 18 -16.27 -28.72 9.33
C PHE A 18 -17.05 -27.43 9.65
N PHE A 19 -17.87 -27.42 10.70
CA PHE A 19 -18.59 -26.22 11.11
C PHE A 19 -17.67 -25.10 11.59
N ILE A 20 -16.59 -25.43 12.31
CA ILE A 20 -15.57 -24.44 12.74
C ILE A 20 -14.89 -23.79 11.53
N VAL A 21 -14.55 -24.58 10.52
CA VAL A 21 -13.93 -24.07 9.29
C VAL A 21 -14.90 -23.15 8.55
N ILE A 22 -16.13 -23.58 8.35
CA ILE A 22 -17.15 -22.76 7.66
C ILE A 22 -17.42 -21.46 8.41
N ALA A 23 -17.54 -21.51 9.75
CA ALA A 23 -17.80 -20.31 10.55
C ALA A 23 -16.77 -19.20 10.31
N LYS A 24 -15.49 -19.54 10.12
CA LYS A 24 -14.43 -18.56 9.80
C LYS A 24 -14.70 -17.82 8.48
N TYR A 25 -15.15 -18.53 7.45
CA TYR A 25 -15.47 -17.92 6.15
C TYR A 25 -16.77 -17.13 6.18
N VAL A 26 -17.76 -17.58 6.93
CA VAL A 26 -19.02 -16.85 7.12
C VAL A 26 -18.79 -15.52 7.80
N ILE A 27 -17.97 -15.48 8.86
CA ILE A 27 -17.62 -14.23 9.56
C ILE A 27 -16.89 -13.26 8.61
N LEU A 28 -15.92 -13.73 7.84
CA LEU A 28 -15.20 -12.92 6.85
C LEU A 28 -16.12 -12.40 5.75
N TRP A 29 -17.03 -13.24 5.27
CA TRP A 29 -18.03 -12.85 4.27
C TRP A 29 -18.97 -11.79 4.81
N LEU A 30 -19.45 -11.95 6.04
CA LEU A 30 -20.33 -10.99 6.70
C LEU A 30 -19.62 -9.62 6.89
N GLN A 31 -18.36 -9.62 7.30
CA GLN A 31 -17.54 -8.40 7.39
C GLN A 31 -17.41 -7.70 6.02
N SER A 32 -17.14 -8.47 4.96
CA SER A 32 -17.05 -7.95 3.60
C SER A 32 -18.39 -7.37 3.12
N PHE A 33 -19.50 -8.06 3.42
CA PHE A 33 -20.84 -7.62 3.04
C PHE A 33 -21.24 -6.33 3.75
N LEU A 34 -21.07 -6.26 5.08
CA LEU A 34 -21.38 -5.07 5.88
C LEU A 34 -20.51 -3.86 5.50
N ALA A 35 -19.29 -4.09 5.05
CA ALA A 35 -18.37 -3.04 4.61
C ALA A 35 -18.53 -2.68 3.12
N ALA A 36 -19.55 -3.17 2.43
CA ALA A 36 -19.79 -2.97 0.99
C ALA A 36 -18.59 -3.36 0.08
N ALA A 37 -17.72 -4.26 0.55
CA ALA A 37 -16.56 -4.72 -0.19
C ALA A 37 -16.91 -5.73 -1.31
N ASN A 38 -18.16 -6.23 -1.32
CA ASN A 38 -18.77 -7.08 -2.37
C ASN A 38 -17.94 -8.31 -2.77
N ILE A 39 -17.43 -9.05 -1.77
CA ILE A 39 -16.69 -10.29 -2.00
C ILE A 39 -17.64 -11.48 -1.82
N SER A 40 -17.75 -12.32 -2.83
CA SER A 40 -18.58 -13.53 -2.78
C SER A 40 -18.02 -14.57 -1.82
N PHE A 41 -18.87 -15.28 -1.09
CA PHE A 41 -18.48 -16.39 -0.22
C PHE A 41 -17.66 -17.46 -0.97
N LEU A 42 -18.11 -17.84 -2.18
CA LEU A 42 -17.40 -18.81 -3.01
C LEU A 42 -15.99 -18.34 -3.36
N HIS A 43 -15.83 -17.05 -3.62
CA HIS A 43 -14.51 -16.46 -3.92
C HIS A 43 -13.54 -16.59 -2.74
N LEU A 44 -14.02 -16.41 -1.50
CA LEU A 44 -13.21 -16.59 -0.28
C LEU A 44 -12.71 -18.04 -0.14
N VAL A 45 -13.55 -19.01 -0.43
CA VAL A 45 -13.17 -20.44 -0.41
C VAL A 45 -12.13 -20.72 -1.50
N MET A 46 -12.34 -20.23 -2.73
CA MET A 46 -11.40 -20.41 -3.84
C MET A 46 -10.05 -19.76 -3.61
N MET A 47 -10.00 -18.56 -2.96
CA MET A 47 -8.75 -17.94 -2.53
C MET A 47 -7.95 -18.84 -1.59
N SER A 48 -8.63 -19.49 -0.63
CA SER A 48 -7.98 -20.39 0.31
C SER A 48 -7.35 -21.59 -0.39
N LEU A 49 -8.00 -22.13 -1.42
CA LEU A 49 -7.47 -23.23 -2.25
C LEU A 49 -6.23 -22.80 -3.07
N ARG A 50 -6.15 -21.52 -3.45
CA ARG A 50 -5.02 -20.92 -4.18
C ARG A 50 -3.85 -20.48 -3.29
N LYS A 51 -3.83 -20.86 -2.01
CA LYS A 51 -2.82 -20.44 -1.02
C LYS A 51 -2.80 -18.93 -0.74
N THR A 52 -3.85 -18.22 -1.11
CA THR A 52 -4.04 -16.81 -0.75
C THR A 52 -4.66 -16.74 0.64
N ASN A 53 -4.23 -15.78 1.48
CA ASN A 53 -4.86 -15.55 2.77
C ASN A 53 -6.11 -14.66 2.61
N PRO A 54 -7.34 -15.19 2.71
CA PRO A 54 -8.55 -14.42 2.48
C PRO A 54 -8.70 -13.24 3.43
N ARG A 55 -8.21 -13.36 4.67
CA ARG A 55 -8.30 -12.28 5.68
C ARG A 55 -7.51 -11.05 5.26
N VAL A 56 -6.32 -11.24 4.68
CA VAL A 56 -5.48 -10.14 4.19
C VAL A 56 -6.20 -9.40 3.08
N ILE A 57 -6.73 -10.13 2.10
CA ILE A 57 -7.42 -9.55 0.94
C ILE A 57 -8.71 -8.82 1.37
N VAL A 58 -9.54 -9.46 2.20
CA VAL A 58 -10.80 -8.86 2.69
C VAL A 58 -10.53 -7.58 3.46
N ARG A 59 -9.61 -7.60 4.44
CA ARG A 59 -9.28 -6.41 5.23
C ARG A 59 -8.75 -5.26 4.38
N SER A 60 -7.83 -5.56 3.47
CA SER A 60 -7.27 -4.55 2.56
C SER A 60 -8.34 -3.97 1.63
N LYS A 61 -9.25 -4.82 1.13
CA LYS A 61 -10.38 -4.36 0.32
C LYS A 61 -11.33 -3.46 1.12
N ILE A 62 -11.65 -3.85 2.37
CA ILE A 62 -12.48 -3.03 3.27
C ILE A 62 -11.81 -1.66 3.51
N MET A 63 -10.50 -1.63 3.81
CA MET A 63 -9.76 -0.37 4.00
C MET A 63 -9.82 0.51 2.75
N ALA A 64 -9.65 -0.06 1.56
CA ALA A 64 -9.75 0.68 0.30
C ALA A 64 -11.17 1.23 0.06
N VAL A 65 -12.23 0.46 0.39
CA VAL A 65 -13.62 0.90 0.28
C VAL A 65 -13.91 2.03 1.25
N GLN A 66 -13.51 1.89 2.52
CA GLN A 66 -13.71 2.90 3.57
C GLN A 66 -12.97 4.22 3.26
N ALA A 67 -11.84 4.14 2.57
CA ALA A 67 -11.10 5.30 2.11
C ALA A 67 -11.64 5.91 0.79
N GLY A 68 -12.68 5.33 0.18
CA GLY A 68 -13.23 5.77 -1.11
C GLY A 68 -12.42 5.36 -2.33
N LEU A 69 -11.24 4.76 -2.15
CA LEU A 69 -10.29 4.47 -3.23
C LEU A 69 -10.66 3.26 -4.10
N ALA A 70 -11.49 2.36 -3.58
CA ALA A 70 -11.78 1.09 -4.25
C ALA A 70 -12.44 1.27 -5.63
N HIS A 71 -13.34 2.24 -5.76
CA HIS A 71 -14.01 2.59 -7.02
C HIS A 71 -13.13 3.46 -7.90
N GLU A 72 -12.58 4.52 -7.32
CA GLU A 72 -11.79 5.52 -8.03
C GLU A 72 -10.57 4.92 -8.71
N GLN A 73 -9.85 4.02 -8.02
CA GLN A 73 -8.64 3.39 -8.52
C GLN A 73 -8.85 1.97 -9.06
N LYS A 74 -10.11 1.54 -9.22
CA LYS A 74 -10.47 0.20 -9.73
C LYS A 74 -9.78 -0.94 -8.97
N ILE A 75 -9.64 -0.82 -7.64
CA ILE A 75 -9.02 -1.83 -6.79
C ILE A 75 -9.98 -3.02 -6.66
N THR A 76 -9.81 -4.01 -7.51
CA THR A 76 -10.62 -5.23 -7.50
C THR A 76 -10.03 -6.28 -6.56
N THR A 77 -10.87 -7.22 -6.12
CA THR A 77 -10.43 -8.36 -5.31
C THR A 77 -9.39 -9.20 -6.05
N ASN A 78 -9.59 -9.41 -7.37
CA ASN A 78 -8.64 -10.15 -8.20
C ASN A 78 -7.29 -9.45 -8.33
N ALA A 79 -7.28 -8.12 -8.40
CA ALA A 79 -6.03 -7.35 -8.46
C ALA A 79 -5.24 -7.46 -7.14
N LEU A 80 -5.93 -7.42 -5.99
CA LEU A 80 -5.31 -7.65 -4.68
C LEU A 80 -4.77 -9.08 -4.54
N GLU A 81 -5.53 -10.08 -5.00
CA GLU A 81 -5.11 -11.49 -5.02
C GLU A 81 -3.88 -11.69 -5.90
N ALA A 82 -3.88 -11.13 -7.12
CA ALA A 82 -2.74 -11.20 -8.03
C ALA A 82 -1.48 -10.59 -7.43
N HIS A 83 -1.58 -9.43 -6.79
CA HIS A 83 -0.46 -8.79 -6.12
C HIS A 83 0.07 -9.63 -4.95
N TYR A 84 -0.83 -10.21 -4.14
CA TYR A 84 -0.49 -11.13 -3.05
C TYR A 84 0.28 -12.36 -3.56
N LEU A 85 -0.20 -13.00 -4.63
CA LEU A 85 0.42 -14.17 -5.24
C LEU A 85 1.79 -13.86 -5.90
N ALA A 86 1.98 -12.63 -6.36
CA ALA A 86 3.26 -12.14 -6.86
C ALA A 86 4.29 -11.86 -5.74
N GLY A 87 3.92 -12.09 -4.47
CA GLY A 87 4.79 -11.86 -3.31
C GLY A 87 4.73 -10.44 -2.75
N GLY A 88 3.83 -9.61 -3.23
CA GLY A 88 3.63 -8.24 -2.75
C GLY A 88 2.94 -8.15 -1.40
N ASN A 89 3.10 -7.02 -0.74
CA ASN A 89 2.50 -6.71 0.56
C ASN A 89 1.22 -5.88 0.38
N VAL A 90 0.08 -6.57 0.21
CA VAL A 90 -1.22 -5.94 -0.06
C VAL A 90 -1.62 -4.88 1.00
N PRO A 91 -1.53 -5.14 2.32
CA PRO A 91 -1.82 -4.12 3.32
C PRO A 91 -0.97 -2.86 3.15
N ARG A 92 0.34 -3.01 2.98
CA ARG A 92 1.29 -1.90 2.82
C ARG A 92 0.96 -1.02 1.61
N VAL A 93 0.58 -1.63 0.49
CA VAL A 93 0.16 -0.91 -0.72
C VAL A 93 -1.11 -0.09 -0.45
N ILE A 94 -2.12 -0.67 0.19
CA ILE A 94 -3.36 0.04 0.49
C ILE A 94 -3.14 1.17 1.50
N GLU A 95 -2.35 0.94 2.55
CA GLU A 95 -1.99 1.97 3.53
C GLU A 95 -1.24 3.14 2.87
N ALA A 96 -0.29 2.84 1.97
CA ALA A 96 0.44 3.85 1.22
C ALA A 96 -0.47 4.66 0.29
N LEU A 97 -1.41 4.02 -0.40
CA LEU A 97 -2.41 4.70 -1.23
C LEU A 97 -3.32 5.62 -0.40
N ILE A 98 -3.77 5.17 0.77
CA ILE A 98 -4.58 5.99 1.68
C ILE A 98 -3.77 7.19 2.18
N ALA A 99 -2.52 6.99 2.56
CA ALA A 99 -1.64 8.05 3.03
C ALA A 99 -1.33 9.05 1.90
N ALA A 100 -1.05 8.57 0.68
CA ALA A 100 -0.82 9.39 -0.50
C ALA A 100 -2.06 10.26 -0.81
N ASN A 101 -3.24 9.64 -0.84
CA ASN A 101 -4.50 10.36 -1.10
C ASN A 101 -4.77 11.46 -0.06
N ARG A 102 -4.54 11.18 1.23
CA ARG A 102 -4.68 12.18 2.31
C ARG A 102 -3.69 13.33 2.20
N SER A 103 -2.52 13.07 1.64
CA SER A 103 -1.45 14.07 1.44
C SER A 103 -1.54 14.77 0.08
N GLY A 104 -2.57 14.51 -0.73
CA GLY A 104 -2.70 15.06 -2.07
C GLY A 104 -1.73 14.51 -3.10
N ILE A 105 -1.02 13.43 -2.78
CA ILE A 105 -0.06 12.76 -3.66
C ILE A 105 -0.82 11.91 -4.67
N LYS A 106 -0.60 12.15 -5.95
CA LYS A 106 -1.16 11.33 -7.03
C LYS A 106 -0.38 10.01 -7.11
N LEU A 107 -0.95 8.94 -6.60
CA LEU A 107 -0.41 7.60 -6.64
C LEU A 107 -1.50 6.63 -7.09
N THR A 108 -1.27 5.94 -8.19
CA THR A 108 -2.20 4.93 -8.68
C THR A 108 -1.94 3.56 -8.04
N PHE A 109 -2.96 2.69 -8.01
CA PHE A 109 -2.80 1.32 -7.51
C PHE A 109 -1.74 0.54 -8.31
N GLN A 110 -1.65 0.76 -9.62
CA GLN A 110 -0.67 0.09 -10.47
C GLN A 110 0.76 0.50 -10.13
N GLU A 111 1.01 1.80 -9.97
CA GLU A 111 2.33 2.32 -9.55
C GLU A 111 2.70 1.81 -8.16
N ALA A 112 1.76 1.87 -7.21
CA ALA A 112 1.99 1.40 -5.85
C ALA A 112 2.36 -0.08 -5.80
N THR A 113 1.68 -0.93 -6.58
CA THR A 113 1.99 -2.36 -6.65
C THR A 113 3.33 -2.63 -7.33
N ALA A 114 3.69 -1.88 -8.37
CA ALA A 114 4.98 -2.01 -9.04
C ALA A 114 6.14 -1.61 -8.10
N ILE A 115 6.00 -0.51 -7.36
CA ILE A 115 6.99 -0.05 -6.38
C ILE A 115 7.16 -1.08 -5.25
N ASP A 116 6.05 -1.66 -4.76
CA ASP A 116 6.08 -2.67 -3.71
C ASP A 116 6.79 -3.95 -4.15
N LEU A 117 6.51 -4.44 -5.36
CA LEU A 117 7.18 -5.61 -5.94
C LEU A 117 8.67 -5.36 -6.21
N ALA A 118 9.05 -4.12 -6.47
CA ALA A 118 10.46 -3.72 -6.57
C ALA A 118 11.16 -3.63 -5.19
N GLY A 119 10.47 -3.96 -4.10
CA GLY A 119 11.00 -3.95 -2.73
C GLY A 119 11.21 -2.56 -2.13
N LYS A 120 10.69 -1.51 -2.78
CA LYS A 120 10.83 -0.11 -2.33
C LYS A 120 9.70 0.29 -1.38
N ASN A 121 9.94 1.34 -0.58
CA ASN A 121 8.89 1.95 0.21
C ASN A 121 7.95 2.75 -0.70
N VAL A 122 6.69 2.30 -0.81
CA VAL A 122 5.70 2.85 -1.74
C VAL A 122 5.44 4.33 -1.47
N LEU A 123 5.24 4.71 -0.21
CA LEU A 123 4.94 6.10 0.16
C LEU A 123 6.15 7.02 -0.03
N ALA A 124 7.34 6.56 0.33
CA ALA A 124 8.57 7.32 0.13
C ALA A 124 8.85 7.53 -1.37
N ALA A 125 8.70 6.48 -2.19
CA ALA A 125 8.89 6.58 -3.63
C ALA A 125 7.86 7.53 -4.29
N ALA A 126 6.60 7.51 -3.83
CA ALA A 126 5.58 8.41 -4.32
C ALA A 126 5.88 9.88 -3.97
N LYS A 127 6.32 10.14 -2.73
CA LYS A 127 6.75 11.48 -2.30
C LYS A 127 7.95 11.97 -3.13
N SER A 128 8.95 11.11 -3.33
CA SER A 128 10.13 11.45 -4.14
C SER A 128 9.75 11.82 -5.56
N GLY A 129 8.87 11.04 -6.19
CA GLY A 129 8.38 11.32 -7.54
C GLY A 129 7.62 12.65 -7.64
N MET A 130 6.97 13.08 -6.58
CA MET A 130 6.23 14.34 -6.52
C MET A 130 7.15 15.56 -6.40
N LEU A 131 8.30 15.40 -5.75
CA LEU A 131 9.28 16.47 -5.54
C LEU A 131 10.17 16.69 -6.77
N LEU A 132 10.37 15.65 -7.60
CA LEU A 132 11.20 15.75 -8.81
C LEU A 132 10.65 16.79 -9.78
N GLY A 133 11.55 17.67 -10.24
CA GLY A 133 11.23 18.78 -11.16
C GLY A 133 10.52 19.97 -10.51
N GLN A 134 10.30 19.96 -9.20
CA GLN A 134 9.80 21.14 -8.50
C GLN A 134 10.88 22.20 -8.40
N VAL A 135 10.46 23.47 -8.56
CA VAL A 135 11.29 24.64 -8.33
C VAL A 135 11.00 25.16 -6.93
N VAL A 136 12.02 25.20 -6.10
CA VAL A 136 11.94 25.63 -4.69
C VAL A 136 13.00 26.69 -4.40
N ALA A 137 12.85 27.45 -3.31
CA ALA A 137 13.85 28.42 -2.89
C ALA A 137 14.86 27.77 -1.94
N ALA A 138 16.14 28.06 -2.14
CA ALA A 138 17.18 27.71 -1.19
C ALA A 138 17.00 28.54 0.09
N GLU A 139 16.86 27.87 1.23
CA GLU A 139 16.74 28.53 2.54
C GLU A 139 18.09 29.00 3.03
N THR A 140 19.12 28.19 2.85
CA THR A 140 20.51 28.51 3.21
C THR A 140 21.40 28.44 1.98
N VAL A 141 22.65 28.90 2.13
CA VAL A 141 23.69 28.69 1.12
C VAL A 141 23.96 27.18 1.02
N ILE A 142 23.92 26.63 -0.20
CA ILE A 142 24.18 25.20 -0.46
C ILE A 142 25.57 25.08 -1.12
N GLN A 143 26.57 24.58 -0.34
CA GLN A 143 27.95 24.46 -0.80
C GLN A 143 28.74 23.36 -0.06
N PRO A 144 28.70 22.10 -0.46
CA PRO A 144 27.76 21.45 -1.36
C PRO A 144 26.41 21.13 -0.70
N ALA A 145 26.31 21.22 0.64
CA ALA A 145 25.11 20.92 1.42
C ALA A 145 24.51 22.18 2.05
N GLY A 146 23.19 22.18 2.18
CA GLY A 146 22.40 23.24 2.79
C GLY A 146 20.96 22.79 2.95
N SER A 147 20.00 23.72 2.94
CA SER A 147 18.58 23.42 3.03
C SER A 147 17.76 24.18 1.98
N VAL A 148 16.67 23.55 1.56
CA VAL A 148 15.62 24.15 0.71
C VAL A 148 14.31 24.14 1.46
N LEU A 149 13.41 25.05 1.11
CA LEU A 149 12.09 25.15 1.71
C LEU A 149 11.05 24.47 0.81
N ILE A 150 10.48 23.35 1.29
CA ILE A 150 9.43 22.59 0.61
C ILE A 150 8.17 22.62 1.46
N ASP A 151 7.06 23.17 0.94
CA ASP A 151 5.80 23.33 1.67
C ASP A 151 5.96 24.03 3.04
N GLY A 152 6.88 24.99 3.14
CA GLY A 152 7.18 25.71 4.39
C GLY A 152 7.98 24.92 5.42
N LYS A 153 8.56 23.78 5.05
CA LYS A 153 9.44 22.96 5.90
C LYS A 153 10.84 22.90 5.32
N PRO A 154 11.88 23.07 6.15
CA PRO A 154 13.25 22.89 5.70
C PRO A 154 13.50 21.40 5.40
N MET A 155 14.18 21.14 4.28
CA MET A 155 14.65 19.84 3.87
C MET A 155 16.11 19.93 3.47
N ASP A 156 16.92 18.97 3.88
CA ASP A 156 18.33 18.92 3.53
C ASP A 156 18.53 18.82 2.02
N ALA A 157 19.42 19.64 1.50
CA ALA A 157 19.70 19.72 0.08
C ALA A 157 21.20 19.67 -0.21
N VAL A 158 21.54 19.02 -1.33
CA VAL A 158 22.90 18.96 -1.86
C VAL A 158 22.89 19.48 -3.29
N SER A 159 23.79 20.42 -3.58
CA SER A 159 23.95 20.94 -4.93
C SER A 159 24.68 19.95 -5.82
N VAL A 160 24.15 19.72 -7.04
CA VAL A 160 24.80 18.92 -8.09
C VAL A 160 25.76 19.78 -8.90
N ASP A 161 25.44 21.06 -9.09
CA ASP A 161 26.16 22.00 -9.94
C ASP A 161 26.54 23.28 -9.17
N GLY A 162 27.70 23.24 -8.50
CA GLY A 162 28.29 24.43 -7.89
C GLY A 162 27.62 24.90 -6.60
N SER A 163 27.90 26.17 -6.21
CA SER A 163 27.32 26.78 -5.03
C SER A 163 26.03 27.53 -5.37
N ILE A 164 25.06 27.44 -4.47
CA ILE A 164 23.74 28.06 -4.59
C ILE A 164 23.60 29.04 -3.42
N ASN A 165 23.21 30.27 -3.70
CA ASN A 165 22.99 31.28 -2.67
C ASN A 165 21.60 31.12 -2.00
N ALA A 166 21.51 31.55 -0.76
CA ALA A 166 20.23 31.62 -0.07
C ALA A 166 19.24 32.51 -0.84
N GLY A 167 17.99 32.07 -0.96
CA GLY A 167 16.92 32.73 -1.73
C GLY A 167 16.94 32.43 -3.24
N GLN A 168 17.95 31.76 -3.75
CA GLN A 168 17.99 31.36 -5.17
C GLN A 168 17.01 30.24 -5.45
N HIS A 169 16.35 30.30 -6.61
CA HIS A 169 15.45 29.22 -7.08
C HIS A 169 16.28 28.05 -7.64
N VAL A 170 15.91 26.86 -7.22
CA VAL A 170 16.58 25.62 -7.61
C VAL A 170 15.56 24.57 -8.01
N GLU A 171 15.92 23.74 -8.98
CA GLU A 171 15.13 22.60 -9.41
C GLU A 171 15.61 21.34 -8.68
N ILE A 172 14.64 20.55 -8.16
CA ILE A 172 14.93 19.26 -7.53
C ILE A 172 15.13 18.22 -8.64
N VAL A 173 16.36 17.70 -8.76
CA VAL A 173 16.74 16.73 -9.82
C VAL A 173 16.73 15.29 -9.32
N GLU A 174 16.95 15.06 -8.03
CA GLU A 174 16.91 13.71 -7.43
C GLU A 174 16.50 13.82 -5.95
N VAL A 175 15.84 12.78 -5.46
CA VAL A 175 15.48 12.65 -4.03
C VAL A 175 16.00 11.31 -3.53
N ARG A 176 16.84 11.34 -2.51
CA ARG A 176 17.36 10.16 -1.82
C ARG A 176 17.02 10.24 -0.34
N ASP A 177 16.16 9.33 0.11
CA ASP A 177 15.65 9.31 1.48
C ASP A 177 15.06 10.68 1.87
N ASP A 178 15.70 11.43 2.79
CA ASP A 178 15.26 12.75 3.24
C ASP A 178 16.15 13.89 2.69
N ILE A 179 17.01 13.61 1.70
CA ILE A 179 17.91 14.60 1.08
C ILE A 179 17.49 14.83 -0.37
N VAL A 180 17.36 16.07 -0.77
CA VAL A 180 17.09 16.47 -2.16
C VAL A 180 18.37 16.92 -2.85
N MET A 181 18.60 16.44 -4.06
CA MET A 181 19.66 16.94 -4.93
C MET A 181 19.08 18.05 -5.82
N VAL A 182 19.73 19.19 -5.83
CA VAL A 182 19.22 20.39 -6.48
C VAL A 182 20.21 20.98 -7.46
N ARG A 183 19.68 21.63 -8.50
CA ARG A 183 20.44 22.38 -9.49
C ARG A 183 19.92 23.81 -9.55
N PRO A 184 20.81 24.81 -9.77
CA PRO A 184 20.36 26.18 -10.00
C PRO A 184 19.43 26.23 -11.20
N GLN A 185 18.32 26.96 -11.07
CA GLN A 185 17.49 27.27 -12.23
C GLN A 185 18.16 28.44 -12.97
N GLU A 186 18.44 28.27 -14.27
CA GLU A 186 18.94 29.32 -15.15
C GLU A 186 17.89 30.40 -15.42
#